data_21d9505b9500568d3dd5c956ef7715a1
#
_entry.id   21d9505b9500568d3dd5c956ef7715a1
#
_cell.length_a   1.000
_cell.length_b   1.000
_cell.length_c   1.000
_cell.angle_alpha   90.00
_cell.angle_beta   90.00
_cell.angle_gamma   90.00
#
_symmetry.space_group_name_H-M   'P 1'
#
loop_
_entity.id
_entity.type
_entity.pdbx_description
1 polymer ?
#
loop_
_entity_poly.entity_id
_entity_poly.type
_entity_poly.pdbx_seq_one_letter_code
_entity_poly.pdbx_strand_id
1 'polypeptide(L)'
;DFKIDKTKPIAIAEDKIFHFQYPETKEFLSEIGIPLISWSIYDDEEIPNEASSLIIPGGFPEKYADHISNSTKSLNSLRKFRKNGFIYAECGGMMILGDFIKDENGNNHKMSGILPFRSKKSKLSVGYRYIQGLKDTPMIKRNQLIRGHEFHYWEIENNLSEPDFGKAEHQKKLSSPWKIKSWNTEYKNEGFFDEKLHASWIHLHLPSSPELAKNFIDTTQITFSKHS
;
A
#
# COMPACT_ATOMS: atom_id res chain seq x y z
N ASP A 1 4.11 6.13 -26.07
CA ASP A 1 4.08 7.49 -25.52
C ASP A 1 3.04 7.57 -24.41
N PHE A 2 3.46 7.84 -23.19
CA PHE A 2 2.55 8.09 -22.08
C PHE A 2 2.03 9.54 -22.17
N LYS A 3 0.70 9.71 -22.21
CA LYS A 3 0.11 11.03 -21.97
C LYS A 3 0.03 11.24 -20.47
N ILE A 4 0.97 11.97 -19.90
CA ILE A 4 1.06 12.23 -18.47
C ILE A 4 0.53 13.64 -18.19
N ASP A 5 -0.39 13.73 -17.25
CA ASP A 5 -0.79 15.01 -16.69
C ASP A 5 0.22 15.40 -15.59
N LYS A 6 1.18 16.25 -15.97
CA LYS A 6 2.22 16.75 -15.07
C LYS A 6 1.70 17.60 -13.92
N THR A 7 0.40 17.88 -13.89
CA THR A 7 -0.22 18.66 -12.80
C THR A 7 -0.66 17.78 -11.61
N LYS A 8 -0.52 16.45 -11.73
CA LYS A 8 -0.96 15.51 -10.69
C LYS A 8 0.23 14.85 -9.99
N PRO A 9 0.75 15.47 -8.93
CA PRO A 9 1.86 14.90 -8.19
C PRO A 9 1.45 13.64 -7.41
N ILE A 10 2.44 12.75 -7.20
CA ILE A 10 2.35 11.59 -6.34
C ILE A 10 3.07 11.89 -5.04
N ALA A 11 2.39 11.76 -3.89
CA ALA A 11 3.05 11.76 -2.59
C ALA A 11 3.72 10.40 -2.35
N ILE A 12 4.92 10.43 -1.77
CA ILE A 12 5.66 9.23 -1.37
C ILE A 12 5.98 9.34 0.10
N ALA A 13 5.63 8.30 0.89
CA ALA A 13 6.04 8.23 2.27
C ALA A 13 7.55 8.03 2.33
N GLU A 14 8.26 8.99 2.90
CA GLU A 14 9.72 9.06 2.90
C GLU A 14 10.23 9.60 4.23
N ASP A 15 10.50 8.69 5.16
CA ASP A 15 11.07 8.96 6.45
C ASP A 15 11.82 7.72 6.97
N LYS A 16 12.31 7.76 8.20
CA LYS A 16 13.08 6.66 8.79
C LYS A 16 12.30 5.37 9.06
N ILE A 17 10.98 5.32 8.81
CA ILE A 17 10.17 4.12 8.91
C ILE A 17 10.29 3.30 7.64
N PHE A 18 10.39 3.97 6.48
CA PHE A 18 10.32 3.37 5.16
C PHE A 18 11.70 3.20 4.54
N HIS A 19 12.23 1.96 4.59
CA HIS A 19 13.58 1.63 4.11
C HIS A 19 13.60 0.76 2.85
N PHE A 20 12.47 0.13 2.52
CA PHE A 20 12.36 -0.78 1.37
C PHE A 20 11.63 -0.10 0.23
N GLN A 21 12.37 0.67 -0.52
CA GLN A 21 11.92 1.32 -1.74
C GLN A 21 12.96 1.09 -2.82
N TYR A 22 12.52 0.72 -4.01
CA TYR A 22 13.40 0.68 -5.18
C TYR A 22 13.67 2.11 -5.66
N PRO A 23 14.92 2.61 -5.59
CA PRO A 23 15.25 3.96 -6.06
C PRO A 23 14.85 4.17 -7.51
N GLU A 24 14.96 3.13 -8.33
CA GLU A 24 14.62 3.12 -9.75
C GLU A 24 13.13 3.45 -10.00
N THR A 25 12.24 3.17 -9.04
CA THR A 25 10.83 3.58 -9.14
C THR A 25 10.69 5.09 -9.10
N LYS A 26 11.41 5.77 -8.21
CA LYS A 26 11.40 7.25 -8.12
C LYS A 26 12.06 7.87 -9.36
N GLU A 27 13.20 7.34 -9.76
CA GLU A 27 13.92 7.78 -10.97
C GLU A 27 13.03 7.67 -12.19
N PHE A 28 12.42 6.52 -12.41
CA PHE A 28 11.51 6.27 -13.52
C PHE A 28 10.33 7.25 -13.54
N LEU A 29 9.64 7.44 -12.41
CA LEU A 29 8.51 8.37 -12.33
C LEU A 29 8.95 9.81 -12.61
N SER A 30 10.12 10.22 -12.11
CA SER A 30 10.69 11.54 -12.35
C SER A 30 11.09 11.75 -13.82
N GLU A 31 11.73 10.75 -14.43
CA GLU A 31 12.16 10.80 -15.85
C GLU A 31 11.00 10.94 -16.81
N ILE A 32 9.87 10.28 -16.54
CA ILE A 32 8.66 10.45 -17.34
C ILE A 32 7.88 11.72 -16.99
N GLY A 33 8.38 12.51 -16.02
CA GLY A 33 7.88 13.85 -15.69
C GLY A 33 6.71 13.89 -14.72
N ILE A 34 6.51 12.87 -13.90
CA ILE A 34 5.54 12.89 -12.80
C ILE A 34 6.17 13.59 -11.59
N PRO A 35 5.56 14.67 -11.07
CA PRO A 35 6.06 15.32 -9.87
C PRO A 35 5.91 14.42 -8.65
N LEU A 36 6.97 14.32 -7.84
CA LEU A 36 6.98 13.56 -6.59
C LEU A 36 7.09 14.52 -5.41
N ILE A 37 6.33 14.27 -4.35
CA ILE A 37 6.32 15.06 -3.12
C ILE A 37 6.54 14.10 -1.94
N SER A 38 7.55 14.37 -1.10
CA SER A 38 7.78 13.59 0.11
C SER A 38 6.69 13.86 1.15
N TRP A 39 6.34 12.84 1.92
CA TRP A 39 5.45 12.90 3.06
C TRP A 39 6.04 12.08 4.21
N SER A 40 6.04 12.65 5.42
CA SER A 40 6.56 12.01 6.63
C SER A 40 5.44 11.72 7.63
N ILE A 41 5.17 10.43 7.89
CA ILE A 41 4.30 10.03 9.00
C ILE A 41 5.06 10.11 10.33
N TYR A 42 6.40 9.97 10.28
CA TYR A 42 7.23 10.11 11.46
C TYR A 42 7.17 11.53 12.04
N ASP A 43 7.13 12.54 11.20
CA ASP A 43 7.05 13.96 11.61
C ASP A 43 5.60 14.45 11.78
N ASP A 44 4.64 13.53 11.76
CA ASP A 44 3.20 13.79 11.89
C ASP A 44 2.68 14.86 10.89
N GLU A 45 3.11 14.74 9.61
CA GLU A 45 2.70 15.64 8.54
C GLU A 45 1.32 15.26 7.97
N GLU A 46 0.61 16.24 7.41
CA GLU A 46 -0.53 15.96 6.54
C GLU A 46 -0.04 15.59 5.13
N ILE A 47 -0.74 14.67 4.47
CA ILE A 47 -0.48 14.37 3.06
C ILE A 47 -0.70 15.66 2.25
N PRO A 48 0.24 16.03 1.34
CA PRO A 48 0.11 17.23 0.54
C PRO A 48 -1.22 17.29 -0.23
N ASN A 49 -1.92 18.41 -0.14
CA ASN A 49 -3.27 18.56 -0.70
C ASN A 49 -3.32 18.43 -2.23
N GLU A 50 -2.22 18.76 -2.91
CA GLU A 50 -2.03 18.64 -4.35
C GLU A 50 -1.80 17.21 -4.83
N ALA A 51 -1.47 16.29 -3.92
CA ALA A 51 -1.23 14.89 -4.28
C ALA A 51 -2.52 14.22 -4.77
N SER A 52 -2.45 13.57 -5.93
CA SER A 52 -3.54 12.75 -6.48
C SER A 52 -3.46 11.29 -6.02
N SER A 53 -2.27 10.83 -5.69
CA SER A 53 -1.97 9.47 -5.29
C SER A 53 -0.89 9.44 -4.22
N LEU A 54 -0.85 8.34 -3.46
CA LEU A 54 0.11 8.13 -2.39
C LEU A 54 0.77 6.75 -2.54
N ILE A 55 2.09 6.74 -2.51
CA ILE A 55 2.91 5.53 -2.38
C ILE A 55 3.37 5.42 -0.93
N ILE A 56 3.09 4.28 -0.29
CA ILE A 56 3.61 3.94 1.03
C ILE A 56 4.48 2.69 0.88
N PRO A 57 5.81 2.86 0.82
CA PRO A 57 6.73 1.75 0.57
C PRO A 57 6.85 0.83 1.78
N GLY A 58 7.67 -0.21 1.64
CA GLY A 58 8.02 -1.09 2.74
C GLY A 58 8.93 -0.44 3.77
N GLY A 59 8.98 -1.06 4.93
CA GLY A 59 9.78 -0.58 6.06
C GLY A 59 9.51 -1.38 7.32
N PHE A 60 9.85 -0.78 8.47
CA PHE A 60 9.71 -1.39 9.78
C PHE A 60 8.78 -0.58 10.70
N PRO A 61 7.48 -0.42 10.36
CA PRO A 61 6.56 0.36 11.17
C PRO A 61 6.37 -0.20 12.57
N GLU A 62 6.57 -1.50 12.78
CA GLU A 62 6.49 -2.14 14.08
C GLU A 62 7.52 -1.60 15.09
N LYS A 63 8.67 -1.15 14.61
CA LYS A 63 9.70 -0.50 15.47
C LYS A 63 9.30 0.88 15.94
N TYR A 64 8.36 1.49 15.25
CA TYR A 64 7.86 2.84 15.50
C TYR A 64 6.35 2.85 15.79
N ALA A 65 5.77 1.68 16.11
CA ALA A 65 4.32 1.53 16.21
C ALA A 65 3.68 2.46 17.25
N ASP A 66 4.32 2.62 18.40
CA ASP A 66 3.88 3.58 19.42
C ASP A 66 3.93 5.03 18.89
N HIS A 67 5.04 5.41 18.26
CA HIS A 67 5.19 6.74 17.67
C HIS A 67 4.13 7.00 16.59
N ILE A 68 3.95 6.07 15.65
CA ILE A 68 2.95 6.17 14.58
C ILE A 68 1.53 6.29 15.16
N SER A 69 1.22 5.54 16.21
CA SER A 69 -0.10 5.59 16.85
C SER A 69 -0.43 6.97 17.44
N ASN A 70 0.60 7.74 17.78
CA ASN A 70 0.51 9.12 18.26
C ASN A 70 0.59 10.17 17.13
N SER A 71 0.98 9.80 15.92
CA SER A 71 0.99 10.67 14.73
C SER A 71 -0.43 10.90 14.21
N THR A 72 -1.24 11.57 15.03
CA THR A 72 -2.69 11.68 14.82
C THR A 72 -3.07 12.51 13.61
N LYS A 73 -2.28 13.51 13.27
CA LYS A 73 -2.48 14.38 12.11
C LYS A 73 -2.26 13.59 10.80
N SER A 74 -1.15 12.85 10.72
CA SER A 74 -0.85 11.97 9.60
C SER A 74 -1.90 10.89 9.42
N LEU A 75 -2.28 10.18 10.48
CA LEU A 75 -3.28 9.11 10.41
C LEU A 75 -4.68 9.63 10.00
N ASN A 76 -5.07 10.82 10.46
CA ASN A 76 -6.31 11.45 10.05
C ASN A 76 -6.25 11.91 8.59
N SER A 77 -5.12 12.49 8.17
CA SER A 77 -4.87 12.88 6.79
C SER A 77 -4.96 11.67 5.85
N LEU A 78 -4.39 10.53 6.23
CA LEU A 78 -4.43 9.28 5.48
C LEU A 78 -5.87 8.77 5.30
N ARG A 79 -6.70 8.79 6.37
CA ARG A 79 -8.14 8.44 6.27
C ARG A 79 -8.91 9.39 5.36
N LYS A 80 -8.60 10.69 5.42
CA LYS A 80 -9.21 11.71 4.56
C LYS A 80 -8.80 11.51 3.10
N PHE A 81 -7.51 11.28 2.85
CA PHE A 81 -6.95 11.05 1.52
C PHE A 81 -7.57 9.82 0.84
N ARG A 82 -7.78 8.72 1.58
CA ARG A 82 -8.41 7.49 1.10
C ARG A 82 -9.76 7.70 0.42
N LYS A 83 -10.49 8.75 0.76
CA LYS A 83 -11.80 9.04 0.15
C LYS A 83 -11.71 9.45 -1.32
N ASN A 84 -10.63 10.13 -1.70
CA ASN A 84 -10.52 10.76 -3.01
C ASN A 84 -9.21 10.42 -3.76
N GLY A 85 -8.15 9.98 -3.09
CA GLY A 85 -6.86 9.63 -3.67
C GLY A 85 -6.68 8.12 -3.82
N PHE A 86 -5.80 7.72 -4.73
CA PHE A 86 -5.36 6.34 -4.87
C PHE A 86 -4.18 6.08 -3.93
N ILE A 87 -4.25 5.00 -3.16
CA ILE A 87 -3.18 4.55 -2.26
C ILE A 87 -2.58 3.26 -2.79
N TYR A 88 -1.26 3.27 -2.99
CA TYR A 88 -0.46 2.08 -3.24
C TYR A 88 0.45 1.82 -2.05
N ALA A 89 0.33 0.65 -1.41
CA ALA A 89 1.08 0.34 -0.19
C ALA A 89 1.72 -1.05 -0.26
N GLU A 90 3.00 -1.12 0.11
CA GLU A 90 3.80 -2.35 0.13
C GLU A 90 4.23 -2.71 1.55
N CYS A 91 4.14 -3.99 1.92
CA CYS A 91 4.72 -4.57 3.12
C CYS A 91 4.44 -3.74 4.39
N GLY A 92 5.45 -3.12 5.00
CA GLY A 92 5.29 -2.23 6.15
C GLY A 92 4.32 -1.08 5.91
N GLY A 93 4.27 -0.53 4.70
CA GLY A 93 3.29 0.49 4.31
C GLY A 93 1.85 -0.04 4.37
N MET A 94 1.62 -1.30 3.99
CA MET A 94 0.30 -1.92 4.15
C MET A 94 -0.06 -2.08 5.63
N MET A 95 0.90 -2.39 6.52
CA MET A 95 0.63 -2.55 7.95
C MET A 95 0.03 -1.27 8.58
N ILE A 96 0.47 -0.10 8.13
CA ILE A 96 -0.07 1.21 8.60
C ILE A 96 -1.53 1.41 8.19
N LEU A 97 -1.97 0.74 7.12
CA LEU A 97 -3.36 0.79 6.68
C LEU A 97 -4.30 -0.07 7.52
N GLY A 98 -3.77 -1.02 8.29
CA GLY A 98 -4.53 -1.87 9.21
C GLY A 98 -5.13 -1.13 10.40
N ASP A 99 -5.85 -1.87 11.24
CA ASP A 99 -6.40 -1.34 12.50
C ASP A 99 -5.31 -1.19 13.57
N PHE A 100 -4.47 -2.20 13.71
CA PHE A 100 -3.41 -2.25 14.74
C PHE A 100 -2.16 -2.96 14.25
N ILE A 101 -1.02 -2.52 14.79
CA ILE A 101 0.22 -3.31 14.82
C ILE A 101 0.42 -3.79 16.25
N LYS A 102 0.55 -5.11 16.43
CA LYS A 102 0.86 -5.73 17.72
C LYS A 102 2.37 -5.82 17.87
N ASP A 103 2.98 -5.04 18.74
CA ASP A 103 4.43 -5.04 18.96
C ASP A 103 4.97 -6.37 19.52
N GLU A 104 6.28 -6.47 19.68
CA GLU A 104 6.93 -7.68 20.21
C GLU A 104 6.57 -7.97 21.67
N ASN A 105 6.12 -6.97 22.41
CA ASN A 105 5.67 -7.10 23.80
C ASN A 105 4.19 -7.48 23.90
N GLY A 106 3.49 -7.56 22.78
CA GLY A 106 2.08 -7.88 22.70
C GLY A 106 1.13 -6.67 22.81
N ASN A 107 1.65 -5.43 22.86
CA ASN A 107 0.83 -4.24 22.92
C ASN A 107 0.26 -3.92 21.53
N ASN A 108 -0.99 -3.49 21.49
CA ASN A 108 -1.65 -3.06 20.27
C ASN A 108 -1.49 -1.55 20.07
N HIS A 109 -0.89 -1.16 18.96
CA HIS A 109 -0.73 0.23 18.56
C HIS A 109 -1.68 0.54 17.40
N LYS A 110 -2.56 1.55 17.61
CA LYS A 110 -3.59 1.90 16.64
C LYS A 110 -2.98 2.52 15.39
N MET A 111 -3.43 2.05 14.22
CA MET A 111 -3.02 2.54 12.91
C MET A 111 -4.18 3.30 12.24
N SER A 112 -4.18 3.39 10.90
CA SER A 112 -5.20 4.18 10.21
C SER A 112 -6.59 3.54 10.20
N GLY A 113 -6.71 2.22 10.32
CA GLY A 113 -8.00 1.52 10.28
C GLY A 113 -8.69 1.55 8.90
N ILE A 114 -7.93 1.77 7.83
CA ILE A 114 -8.45 1.74 6.45
C ILE A 114 -8.73 0.31 6.02
N LEU A 115 -7.90 -0.63 6.46
CA LEU A 115 -8.03 -2.07 6.20
C LEU A 115 -8.39 -2.83 7.48
N PRO A 116 -9.32 -3.80 7.43
CA PRO A 116 -9.85 -4.48 8.61
C PRO A 116 -8.95 -5.64 9.05
N PHE A 117 -7.72 -5.36 9.45
CA PHE A 117 -6.80 -6.37 9.95
C PHE A 117 -5.88 -5.84 11.04
N ARG A 118 -5.32 -6.75 11.81
CA ARG A 118 -4.20 -6.51 12.72
C ARG A 118 -2.96 -7.20 12.20
N SER A 119 -1.81 -6.58 12.41
CA SER A 119 -0.52 -7.21 12.12
C SER A 119 0.10 -7.72 13.40
N LYS A 120 0.64 -8.95 13.38
CA LYS A 120 1.41 -9.53 14.49
C LYS A 120 2.69 -10.18 14.00
N LYS A 121 3.66 -10.34 14.89
CA LYS A 121 4.92 -11.04 14.60
C LYS A 121 4.66 -12.49 14.23
N SER A 122 5.38 -12.98 13.24
CA SER A 122 5.29 -14.34 12.71
C SER A 122 6.66 -14.84 12.27
N LYS A 123 6.70 -15.90 11.49
CA LYS A 123 7.92 -16.43 10.87
C LYS A 123 8.32 -15.58 9.68
N LEU A 124 9.63 -15.60 9.39
CA LEU A 124 10.16 -14.93 8.19
C LEU A 124 9.50 -15.48 6.91
N SER A 125 8.91 -14.60 6.14
CA SER A 125 8.52 -14.84 4.75
C SER A 125 9.45 -14.06 3.85
N VAL A 126 10.25 -14.76 3.03
CA VAL A 126 11.24 -14.13 2.17
C VAL A 126 11.35 -14.84 0.82
N GLY A 127 11.61 -14.06 -0.23
CA GLY A 127 11.96 -14.55 -1.56
C GLY A 127 11.06 -14.03 -2.67
N TYR A 128 11.39 -14.47 -3.87
CA TYR A 128 10.59 -14.12 -5.05
C TYR A 128 9.25 -14.84 -5.08
N ARG A 129 8.24 -14.13 -5.57
CA ARG A 129 6.89 -14.67 -5.76
C ARG A 129 6.50 -14.58 -7.22
N TYR A 130 5.90 -15.65 -7.71
CA TYR A 130 5.14 -15.65 -8.96
C TYR A 130 3.74 -15.13 -8.64
N ILE A 131 3.30 -14.13 -9.37
CA ILE A 131 2.05 -13.41 -9.13
C ILE A 131 1.18 -13.54 -10.34
N GLN A 132 -0.07 -13.93 -10.14
CA GLN A 132 -1.07 -14.00 -11.21
C GLN A 132 -2.30 -13.16 -10.84
N GLY A 133 -2.67 -12.22 -11.69
CA GLY A 133 -3.87 -11.41 -11.53
C GLY A 133 -5.13 -12.24 -11.47
N LEU A 134 -5.97 -12.05 -10.48
CA LEU A 134 -7.26 -12.72 -10.32
C LEU A 134 -8.35 -12.07 -11.17
N LYS A 135 -8.25 -10.76 -11.36
CA LYS A 135 -9.18 -9.96 -12.14
C LYS A 135 -8.50 -8.67 -12.61
N ASP A 136 -9.21 -7.90 -13.42
CA ASP A 136 -8.74 -6.58 -13.80
C ASP A 136 -8.80 -5.65 -12.60
N THR A 137 -7.66 -5.08 -12.25
CA THR A 137 -7.48 -4.12 -11.18
C THR A 137 -6.77 -2.89 -11.72
N PRO A 138 -6.68 -1.80 -10.94
CA PRO A 138 -5.85 -0.66 -11.30
C PRO A 138 -4.38 -1.01 -11.60
N MET A 139 -3.84 -2.06 -10.95
CA MET A 139 -2.42 -2.41 -11.05
C MET A 139 -2.14 -3.58 -12.00
N ILE A 140 -3.00 -4.58 -12.04
CA ILE A 140 -2.75 -5.82 -12.77
C ILE A 140 -4.01 -6.29 -13.49
N LYS A 141 -3.84 -6.90 -14.69
CA LYS A 141 -4.94 -7.49 -15.43
C LYS A 141 -5.15 -8.96 -15.07
N ARG A 142 -6.36 -9.47 -15.31
CA ARG A 142 -6.68 -10.89 -15.12
C ARG A 142 -5.70 -11.75 -15.90
N ASN A 143 -5.18 -12.78 -15.24
CA ASN A 143 -4.20 -13.74 -15.78
C ASN A 143 -2.83 -13.15 -16.14
N GLN A 144 -2.61 -11.83 -16.00
CA GLN A 144 -1.28 -11.25 -16.14
C GLN A 144 -0.34 -11.88 -15.13
N LEU A 145 0.86 -12.24 -15.59
CA LEU A 145 1.92 -12.84 -14.78
C LEU A 145 3.02 -11.83 -14.56
N ILE A 146 3.33 -11.58 -13.31
CA ILE A 146 4.46 -10.73 -12.89
C ILE A 146 5.26 -11.41 -11.79
N ARG A 147 6.40 -10.83 -11.44
CA ARG A 147 7.22 -11.24 -10.30
C ARG A 147 7.34 -10.11 -9.32
N GLY A 148 7.42 -10.45 -8.04
CA GLY A 148 7.70 -9.53 -6.97
C GLY A 148 8.56 -10.18 -5.91
N HIS A 149 8.94 -9.43 -4.91
CA HIS A 149 9.73 -9.89 -3.78
C HIS A 149 8.95 -9.71 -2.49
N GLU A 150 9.05 -10.65 -1.57
CA GLU A 150 8.43 -10.62 -0.26
C GLU A 150 9.53 -10.73 0.81
N PHE A 151 9.49 -9.86 1.83
CA PHE A 151 10.40 -9.90 2.97
C PHE A 151 9.72 -9.30 4.20
N HIS A 152 9.23 -10.13 5.12
CA HIS A 152 8.65 -9.66 6.38
C HIS A 152 8.64 -10.78 7.44
N TYR A 153 8.59 -10.35 8.71
CA TYR A 153 8.40 -11.20 9.89
C TYR A 153 7.00 -11.06 10.49
N TRP A 154 6.07 -10.46 9.75
CA TRP A 154 4.75 -10.12 10.23
C TRP A 154 3.69 -10.82 9.39
N GLU A 155 2.55 -11.10 9.99
CA GLU A 155 1.39 -11.67 9.30
C GLU A 155 0.13 -10.89 9.63
N ILE A 156 -0.88 -11.08 8.80
CA ILE A 156 -2.22 -10.51 9.02
C ILE A 156 -2.99 -11.46 9.92
N GLU A 157 -3.51 -10.90 11.00
CA GLU A 157 -4.50 -11.52 11.85
C GLU A 157 -5.88 -10.93 11.52
N ASN A 158 -6.74 -11.73 10.88
CA ASN A 158 -8.11 -11.32 10.59
C ASN A 158 -8.98 -11.55 11.83
N ASN A 159 -9.37 -10.49 12.51
CA ASN A 159 -10.38 -10.55 13.55
C ASN A 159 -11.77 -10.29 12.97
N LEU A 160 -12.33 -11.27 12.28
CA LEU A 160 -13.72 -11.23 11.81
C LEU A 160 -14.76 -11.39 12.94
N SER A 161 -14.31 -11.65 14.20
CA SER A 161 -15.16 -12.03 15.32
C SER A 161 -15.43 -10.95 16.37
N GLU A 162 -14.80 -9.76 16.30
CA GLU A 162 -15.11 -8.68 17.23
C GLU A 162 -16.07 -7.65 16.59
N PRO A 163 -17.25 -7.38 17.22
CA PRO A 163 -18.29 -6.54 16.63
C PRO A 163 -18.03 -5.04 16.66
N ASP A 164 -16.86 -4.60 17.13
CA ASP A 164 -16.60 -3.19 17.50
C ASP A 164 -15.82 -2.37 16.47
N PHE A 165 -15.45 -2.98 15.34
CA PHE A 165 -14.83 -2.22 14.25
C PHE A 165 -15.94 -1.76 13.31
N GLY A 166 -16.23 -0.48 13.36
CA GLY A 166 -17.25 0.16 12.57
C GLY A 166 -17.29 -0.37 11.14
N LYS A 167 -18.35 -1.05 10.78
CA LYS A 167 -18.62 -1.59 9.45
C LYS A 167 -18.71 -0.43 8.47
N ALA A 168 -17.58 0.12 8.08
CA ALA A 168 -17.54 1.11 7.02
C ALA A 168 -18.07 0.44 5.74
N GLU A 169 -19.03 1.06 5.06
CA GLU A 169 -19.59 0.58 3.80
C GLU A 169 -18.53 0.22 2.76
N HIS A 170 -17.34 0.80 2.87
CA HIS A 170 -16.17 0.55 2.00
C HIS A 170 -15.54 -0.85 2.17
N GLN A 171 -15.70 -1.52 3.32
CA GLN A 171 -15.12 -2.86 3.54
C GLN A 171 -15.78 -3.96 2.69
N LYS A 172 -17.02 -3.77 2.25
CA LYS A 172 -17.75 -4.75 1.41
C LYS A 172 -17.16 -4.93 0.00
N LYS A 173 -16.29 -4.02 -0.46
CA LYS A 173 -15.72 -4.03 -1.82
C LYS A 173 -14.28 -4.56 -1.89
N LEU A 174 -13.61 -4.76 -0.75
CA LEU A 174 -12.22 -5.22 -0.71
C LEU A 174 -12.11 -6.69 -1.16
N SER A 175 -11.14 -6.96 -1.98
CA SER A 175 -10.85 -8.32 -2.47
C SER A 175 -9.36 -8.45 -2.80
N SER A 176 -8.87 -9.70 -2.95
CA SER A 176 -7.48 -9.92 -3.35
C SER A 176 -7.28 -9.57 -4.83
N PRO A 177 -6.26 -8.77 -5.16
CA PRO A 177 -5.94 -8.40 -6.54
C PRO A 177 -5.38 -9.57 -7.33
N TRP A 178 -4.65 -10.45 -6.65
CA TRP A 178 -3.87 -11.53 -7.22
C TRP A 178 -3.77 -12.74 -6.31
N LYS A 179 -3.21 -13.79 -6.86
CA LYS A 179 -2.71 -14.94 -6.13
C LYS A 179 -1.20 -15.05 -6.33
N ILE A 180 -0.51 -15.51 -5.29
CA ILE A 180 0.95 -15.63 -5.26
C ILE A 180 1.37 -17.05 -4.94
N LYS A 181 2.55 -17.46 -5.43
CA LYS A 181 3.23 -18.68 -5.00
C LYS A 181 4.74 -18.52 -4.99
N SER A 182 5.42 -19.34 -4.18
CA SER A 182 6.86 -19.59 -4.27
C SER A 182 7.14 -20.71 -5.27
N TRP A 183 8.41 -21.10 -5.42
CA TRP A 183 8.85 -22.14 -6.34
C TRP A 183 8.08 -23.47 -6.19
N ASN A 184 7.92 -23.98 -4.96
CA ASN A 184 7.29 -25.29 -4.69
C ASN A 184 6.05 -25.18 -3.81
N THR A 185 5.26 -24.13 -3.97
CA THR A 185 4.03 -23.94 -3.20
C THR A 185 2.81 -23.78 -4.11
N GLU A 186 1.64 -24.05 -3.56
CA GLU A 186 0.38 -23.73 -4.20
C GLU A 186 0.12 -22.22 -4.22
N TYR A 187 -0.72 -21.77 -5.13
CA TYR A 187 -1.18 -20.40 -5.17
C TYR A 187 -2.09 -20.08 -3.98
N LYS A 188 -1.83 -18.96 -3.32
CA LYS A 188 -2.72 -18.37 -2.31
C LYS A 188 -3.11 -16.94 -2.69
N ASN A 189 -4.33 -16.54 -2.36
CA ASN A 189 -4.78 -15.16 -2.52
C ASN A 189 -3.98 -14.25 -1.60
N GLU A 190 -3.63 -13.07 -2.09
CA GLU A 190 -2.81 -12.11 -1.33
C GLU A 190 -3.21 -10.68 -1.70
N GLY A 191 -3.03 -9.76 -0.72
CA GLY A 191 -3.26 -8.34 -0.86
C GLY A 191 -4.72 -7.92 -0.77
N PHE A 192 -4.91 -6.62 -0.80
CA PHE A 192 -6.20 -5.94 -0.76
C PHE A 192 -6.28 -4.91 -1.88
N PHE A 193 -7.41 -4.84 -2.54
CA PHE A 193 -7.63 -3.78 -3.50
C PHE A 193 -9.10 -3.40 -3.63
N ASP A 194 -9.31 -2.18 -4.06
CA ASP A 194 -10.50 -1.65 -4.70
C ASP A 194 -10.11 -0.57 -5.74
N GLU A 195 -11.05 0.25 -6.16
CA GLU A 195 -10.80 1.30 -7.17
C GLU A 195 -9.76 2.34 -6.74
N LYS A 196 -9.58 2.55 -5.43
CA LYS A 196 -8.70 3.59 -4.85
C LYS A 196 -7.59 3.04 -3.95
N LEU A 197 -7.40 1.74 -3.92
CA LEU A 197 -6.43 1.10 -3.05
C LEU A 197 -5.81 -0.13 -3.70
N HIS A 198 -4.51 -0.25 -3.56
CA HIS A 198 -3.78 -1.49 -3.73
C HIS A 198 -2.78 -1.64 -2.58
N ALA A 199 -2.89 -2.68 -1.79
CA ALA A 199 -2.01 -2.94 -0.66
C ALA A 199 -1.63 -4.42 -0.59
N SER A 200 -0.35 -4.73 -0.38
CA SER A 200 0.19 -6.09 -0.47
C SER A 200 1.46 -6.25 0.36
N TRP A 201 1.82 -7.48 0.71
CA TRP A 201 3.15 -7.80 1.23
C TRP A 201 4.24 -7.74 0.16
N ILE A 202 3.87 -7.74 -1.11
CA ILE A 202 4.79 -7.84 -2.24
C ILE A 202 5.39 -6.48 -2.57
N HIS A 203 6.72 -6.46 -2.73
CA HIS A 203 7.46 -5.36 -3.30
C HIS A 203 7.56 -5.53 -4.82
N LEU A 204 7.15 -4.50 -5.56
CA LEU A 204 7.18 -4.48 -7.01
C LEU A 204 8.22 -3.50 -7.53
N HIS A 205 9.06 -3.98 -8.43
CA HIS A 205 9.98 -3.12 -9.18
C HIS A 205 9.27 -2.65 -10.45
N LEU A 206 8.64 -1.48 -10.40
CA LEU A 206 7.81 -0.94 -11.50
C LEU A 206 8.52 -0.92 -12.86
N PRO A 207 9.80 -0.47 -12.97
CA PRO A 207 10.48 -0.43 -14.26
C PRO A 207 10.71 -1.80 -14.90
N SER A 208 10.64 -2.90 -14.14
CA SER A 208 10.86 -4.25 -14.68
C SER A 208 9.68 -4.79 -15.51
N SER A 209 8.53 -4.13 -15.47
CA SER A 209 7.33 -4.55 -16.20
C SER A 209 6.63 -3.32 -16.83
N PRO A 210 6.82 -3.09 -18.15
CA PRO A 210 6.20 -1.95 -18.84
C PRO A 210 4.69 -1.88 -18.71
N GLU A 211 4.00 -3.04 -18.71
CA GLU A 211 2.55 -3.09 -18.53
C GLU A 211 2.12 -2.71 -17.11
N LEU A 212 2.85 -3.18 -16.10
CA LEU A 212 2.61 -2.82 -14.71
C LEU A 212 2.85 -1.34 -14.49
N ALA A 213 3.96 -0.81 -15.00
CA ALA A 213 4.29 0.61 -14.93
C ALA A 213 3.20 1.46 -15.61
N LYS A 214 2.73 1.03 -16.80
CA LYS A 214 1.63 1.71 -17.49
C LYS A 214 0.35 1.71 -16.65
N ASN A 215 -0.07 0.57 -16.13
CA ASN A 215 -1.27 0.48 -15.30
C ASN A 215 -1.17 1.36 -14.05
N PHE A 216 0.00 1.38 -13.41
CA PHE A 216 0.27 2.24 -12.26
C PHE A 216 0.13 3.72 -12.62
N ILE A 217 0.76 4.17 -13.71
CA ILE A 217 0.68 5.56 -14.19
C ILE A 217 -0.76 5.93 -14.53
N ASP A 218 -1.44 5.12 -15.33
CA ASP A 218 -2.83 5.37 -15.70
C ASP A 218 -3.71 5.53 -14.45
N THR A 219 -3.49 4.72 -13.42
CA THR A 219 -4.24 4.77 -12.17
C THR A 219 -3.93 6.01 -11.35
N THR A 220 -2.66 6.34 -11.17
CA THR A 220 -2.23 7.47 -10.33
C THR A 220 -2.57 8.82 -10.94
N GLN A 221 -2.78 8.87 -12.27
CA GLN A 221 -3.16 10.09 -12.99
C GLN A 221 -4.69 10.25 -13.15
N ILE A 222 -5.51 9.29 -12.66
CA ILE A 222 -6.96 9.43 -12.62
C ILE A 222 -7.36 10.44 -11.53
N THR A 223 -8.22 11.39 -11.88
CA THR A 223 -8.87 12.23 -10.87
C THR A 223 -10.22 11.61 -10.52
N PHE A 224 -10.37 11.15 -9.30
CA PHE A 224 -11.67 10.75 -8.80
C PHE A 224 -12.49 12.01 -8.53
N SER A 225 -13.45 12.33 -9.43
CA SER A 225 -14.35 13.46 -9.23
C SER A 225 -15.07 13.36 -7.89
N LYS A 226 -15.04 14.46 -7.13
CA LYS A 226 -15.87 14.60 -5.94
C LYS A 226 -17.33 14.53 -6.40
N HIS A 227 -18.01 13.42 -6.16
CA HIS A 227 -19.46 13.46 -6.15
C HIS A 227 -19.85 14.20 -4.86
N SER A 228 -20.35 15.39 -5.07
CA SER A 228 -20.97 16.28 -4.07
C SER A 228 -22.19 15.61 -3.43
#